data_16f6526e53b49129862561cc353944e0
#
_entry.id   16f6526e53b49129862561cc353944e0
#
_cell.length_a   1.000
_cell.length_b   1.000
_cell.length_c   1.000
_cell.angle_alpha   90.00
_cell.angle_beta   90.00
_cell.angle_gamma   90.00
#
_symmetry.space_group_name_H-M   'P 1'
#
loop_
_entity.id
_entity.type
_entity.pdbx_description
1 polymer ?
#
loop_
_entity_poly.entity_id
_entity_poly.type
_entity_poly.pdbx_seq_one_letter_code
_entity_poly.pdbx_strand_id
1 'polypeptide(L)'
;MQQHLSLLKDVRGCMTRFDPLTPEIVANETEDGLTFEELEAIMKECSMDIQKVVYDGTRRFQNAYYADFEKGHYCWVPFQRTNLKEILSTISANFSHPNFGKARRNCEWETFYLMDVPLPMQIYDFERRYLDMDPEKVFSVWSCIHTRLDYANSMWKPEVLQYVFAHAPQTEMPEPDEDGTITIYRGMGELSQSPEKAISWSTNPTCALWFANRSGRGTRLVSAKVRPEDILIFKPGYDAEQEVILKPGVKLEICETGMIPSTEGYVPRLLYPVTKDFFRYGSIAVTLGYPTERMFQFHGIKHILRVLVLTLIFIEHSGMSLTEEDKQILIYFALLHDIGRDNEEKDDTHGDKSVDLIRKNNIRLKGIQLSKKGYRIAKLIIRHHCRDDETSMERIAKMPNFTAKDLGRAVKLYNIAKDMDGLDRVRFNGLDYRYLRTSYARRLPLVAGGLLEEPLLECIEKYRSGELEVPDGF
;
A
#
# COMPACT_ATOMS: atom_id res chain seq x y z
N MET A 1 -2.20 -4.99 -25.13
CA MET A 1 -2.66 -5.48 -23.82
C MET A 1 -2.28 -6.94 -23.58
N GLN A 2 -2.64 -7.91 -24.44
CA GLN A 2 -2.20 -9.31 -24.31
C GLN A 2 -0.67 -9.50 -24.42
N GLN A 3 0.03 -8.77 -25.29
CA GLN A 3 1.49 -8.78 -25.37
C GLN A 3 2.16 -8.21 -24.11
N HIS A 4 1.55 -7.20 -23.49
CA HIS A 4 2.06 -6.63 -22.22
C HIS A 4 1.87 -7.59 -21.04
N LEU A 5 0.82 -8.39 -21.05
CA LEU A 5 0.56 -9.43 -20.05
C LEU A 5 1.48 -10.66 -20.20
N SER A 6 1.91 -10.99 -21.43
CA SER A 6 2.91 -12.03 -21.65
C SER A 6 4.28 -11.60 -21.15
N LEU A 7 4.67 -10.34 -21.37
CA LEU A 7 5.88 -9.73 -20.81
C LEU A 7 5.87 -9.75 -19.27
N LEU A 8 4.73 -9.43 -18.64
CA LEU A 8 4.60 -9.50 -17.18
C LEU A 8 4.64 -10.93 -16.64
N LYS A 9 4.21 -11.95 -17.41
CA LYS A 9 4.38 -13.37 -17.05
C LYS A 9 5.85 -13.79 -17.08
N ASP A 10 6.62 -13.28 -18.01
CA ASP A 10 8.06 -13.51 -18.13
C ASP A 10 8.86 -12.77 -17.05
N VAL A 11 8.34 -11.68 -16.43
CA VAL A 11 8.98 -10.97 -15.33
C VAL A 11 9.35 -11.90 -14.16
N ARG A 12 8.57 -12.94 -13.89
CA ARG A 12 8.93 -13.95 -12.87
C ARG A 12 10.17 -14.75 -13.22
N GLY A 13 10.39 -15.00 -14.51
CA GLY A 13 11.62 -15.63 -15.03
C GLY A 13 12.76 -14.63 -15.18
N CYS A 14 12.46 -13.39 -15.51
CA CYS A 14 13.42 -12.37 -15.92
C CYS A 14 14.02 -11.56 -14.78
N MET A 15 13.37 -11.43 -13.64
CA MET A 15 14.05 -10.87 -12.45
C MET A 15 15.22 -11.78 -11.99
N THR A 16 15.33 -12.98 -12.55
CA THR A 16 16.44 -13.91 -12.36
C THR A 16 17.33 -14.04 -13.58
N ARG A 17 17.08 -13.30 -14.66
CA ARG A 17 17.79 -13.50 -15.92
C ARG A 17 18.15 -12.17 -16.56
N PHE A 18 19.34 -11.70 -16.21
CA PHE A 18 19.99 -10.70 -17.03
C PHE A 18 20.64 -11.37 -18.22
N ASP A 19 20.32 -10.89 -19.39
CA ASP A 19 21.00 -11.31 -20.61
C ASP A 19 22.28 -10.49 -20.82
N PRO A 20 23.34 -11.08 -21.41
CA PRO A 20 24.49 -10.30 -21.85
C PRO A 20 24.06 -9.24 -22.85
N LEU A 21 24.67 -8.05 -22.77
CA LEU A 21 24.41 -7.02 -23.76
C LEU A 21 24.88 -7.44 -25.14
N THR A 22 24.04 -7.27 -26.18
CA THR A 22 24.35 -7.61 -27.57
C THR A 22 24.15 -6.38 -28.47
N PRO A 23 24.77 -6.36 -29.68
CA PRO A 23 24.54 -5.30 -30.65
C PRO A 23 23.07 -5.12 -31.03
N GLU A 24 22.31 -6.19 -31.09
CA GLU A 24 20.89 -6.17 -31.42
C GLU A 24 20.08 -5.48 -30.32
N ILE A 25 20.40 -5.74 -29.02
CA ILE A 25 19.76 -5.08 -27.90
C ILE A 25 20.03 -3.58 -27.96
N VAL A 26 21.27 -3.15 -28.14
CA VAL A 26 21.64 -1.74 -28.23
C VAL A 26 20.88 -1.06 -29.37
N ALA A 27 20.84 -1.67 -30.54
CA ALA A 27 20.14 -1.14 -31.71
C ALA A 27 18.62 -0.99 -31.51
N ASN A 28 18.00 -1.90 -30.73
CA ASN A 28 16.56 -1.86 -30.44
C ASN A 28 16.18 -0.88 -29.33
N GLU A 29 17.09 -0.61 -28.40
CA GLU A 29 16.81 0.21 -27.20
C GLU A 29 17.22 1.69 -27.36
N THR A 30 18.05 2.00 -28.38
CA THR A 30 18.50 3.39 -28.61
C THR A 30 17.52 4.16 -29.50
N GLU A 31 17.20 5.39 -29.10
CA GLU A 31 16.38 6.32 -29.89
C GLU A 31 17.23 7.21 -30.82
N ASP A 32 18.52 7.39 -30.50
CA ASP A 32 19.44 8.33 -31.19
C ASP A 32 20.49 7.63 -32.06
N GLY A 33 20.32 6.34 -32.31
CA GLY A 33 21.17 5.55 -33.17
C GLY A 33 22.56 5.23 -32.62
N LEU A 34 22.70 5.19 -31.27
CA LEU A 34 23.91 4.71 -30.61
C LEU A 34 24.19 3.24 -31.07
N THR A 35 25.40 2.95 -31.52
CA THR A 35 25.79 1.58 -31.85
C THR A 35 26.49 0.87 -30.71
N PHE A 36 26.55 -0.47 -30.76
CA PHE A 36 27.27 -1.26 -29.76
C PHE A 36 28.77 -0.91 -29.74
N GLU A 37 29.38 -0.71 -30.90
CA GLU A 37 30.80 -0.38 -31.05
C GLU A 37 31.11 1.02 -30.46
N GLU A 38 30.20 1.98 -30.67
CA GLU A 38 30.33 3.32 -30.07
C GLU A 38 30.20 3.25 -28.55
N LEU A 39 29.23 2.46 -28.03
CA LEU A 39 29.09 2.24 -26.58
C LEU A 39 30.33 1.58 -25.99
N GLU A 40 30.85 0.52 -26.65
CA GLU A 40 32.06 -0.17 -26.22
C GLU A 40 33.27 0.77 -26.19
N ALA A 41 33.45 1.59 -27.22
CA ALA A 41 34.55 2.56 -27.28
C ALA A 41 34.47 3.57 -26.15
N ILE A 42 33.27 4.13 -25.90
CA ILE A 42 33.05 5.10 -24.80
C ILE A 42 33.29 4.44 -23.45
N MET A 43 32.79 3.23 -23.21
CA MET A 43 33.00 2.51 -21.96
C MET A 43 34.47 2.21 -21.71
N LYS A 44 35.20 1.79 -22.76
CA LYS A 44 36.65 1.54 -22.68
C LYS A 44 37.43 2.81 -22.31
N GLU A 45 37.07 3.96 -22.88
CA GLU A 45 37.66 5.25 -22.52
C GLU A 45 37.39 5.61 -21.05
N CYS A 46 36.24 5.17 -20.52
CA CYS A 46 35.85 5.33 -19.11
C CYS A 46 36.42 4.22 -18.21
N SER A 47 37.33 3.35 -18.69
CA SER A 47 37.88 2.20 -17.94
C SER A 47 36.80 1.20 -17.46
N MET A 48 35.73 1.07 -18.22
CA MET A 48 34.63 0.14 -17.99
C MET A 48 34.63 -0.94 -19.08
N ASP A 49 34.37 -2.18 -18.69
CA ASP A 49 34.33 -3.34 -19.59
C ASP A 49 32.89 -3.62 -20.02
N ILE A 50 32.58 -3.50 -21.31
CA ILE A 50 31.25 -3.75 -21.85
C ILE A 50 30.75 -5.17 -21.58
N GLN A 51 31.65 -6.16 -21.43
CA GLN A 51 31.30 -7.55 -21.11
C GLN A 51 30.69 -7.70 -19.71
N LYS A 52 30.79 -6.67 -18.88
CA LYS A 52 30.16 -6.60 -17.54
C LYS A 52 28.82 -5.88 -17.57
N VAL A 53 28.32 -5.52 -18.75
CA VAL A 53 26.97 -4.95 -18.88
C VAL A 53 25.97 -6.08 -19.07
N VAL A 54 24.94 -6.04 -18.24
CA VAL A 54 23.81 -6.96 -18.28
C VAL A 54 22.52 -6.21 -18.58
N TYR A 55 21.60 -6.85 -19.27
CA TYR A 55 20.37 -6.26 -19.75
C TYR A 55 19.16 -6.99 -19.20
N ASP A 56 18.16 -6.21 -18.76
CA ASP A 56 16.85 -6.70 -18.32
C ASP A 56 15.76 -6.20 -19.27
N GLY A 57 15.45 -6.99 -20.29
CA GLY A 57 14.46 -6.67 -21.31
C GLY A 57 13.01 -6.56 -20.81
N THR A 58 12.77 -6.84 -19.54
CA THR A 58 11.44 -6.72 -18.92
C THR A 58 11.15 -5.34 -18.39
N ARG A 59 12.18 -4.51 -18.24
CA ARG A 59 12.05 -3.14 -17.72
C ARG A 59 11.80 -2.16 -18.85
N ARG A 60 10.91 -1.24 -18.61
CA ARG A 60 10.62 -0.15 -19.56
C ARG A 60 11.67 0.96 -19.54
N PHE A 61 12.33 1.13 -18.39
CA PHE A 61 13.37 2.15 -18.17
C PHE A 61 14.47 1.56 -17.29
N GLN A 62 15.70 2.06 -17.46
CA GLN A 62 16.84 1.59 -16.67
C GLN A 62 17.01 0.08 -16.74
N ASN A 63 17.12 -0.44 -17.97
CA ASN A 63 17.14 -1.86 -18.28
C ASN A 63 18.55 -2.44 -18.47
N ALA A 64 19.59 -1.62 -18.57
CA ALA A 64 20.98 -2.05 -18.66
C ALA A 64 21.80 -1.62 -17.43
N TYR A 65 22.61 -2.53 -16.92
CA TYR A 65 23.44 -2.30 -15.75
C TYR A 65 24.85 -2.80 -15.98
N TYR A 66 25.84 -1.96 -15.66
CA TYR A 66 27.21 -2.40 -15.45
C TYR A 66 27.30 -3.10 -14.09
N ALA A 67 27.84 -4.31 -14.06
CA ALA A 67 27.93 -5.12 -12.86
C ALA A 67 29.30 -5.80 -12.73
N ASP A 68 30.24 -5.13 -12.09
CA ASP A 68 31.50 -5.73 -11.68
C ASP A 68 31.37 -6.32 -10.27
N PHE A 69 30.94 -7.58 -10.21
CA PHE A 69 30.69 -8.28 -8.95
C PHE A 69 31.97 -8.44 -8.11
N GLU A 70 33.13 -8.55 -8.73
CA GLU A 70 34.40 -8.69 -7.99
C GLU A 70 34.77 -7.41 -7.25
N LYS A 71 34.64 -6.28 -7.93
CA LYS A 71 34.92 -4.97 -7.36
C LYS A 71 33.74 -4.40 -6.54
N GLY A 72 32.52 -4.90 -6.78
CA GLY A 72 31.28 -4.33 -6.21
C GLY A 72 30.94 -2.98 -6.84
N HIS A 73 31.21 -2.84 -8.14
CA HIS A 73 30.94 -1.63 -8.90
C HIS A 73 29.67 -1.85 -9.74
N TYR A 74 28.63 -1.10 -9.44
CA TYR A 74 27.33 -1.19 -10.10
C TYR A 74 26.88 0.18 -10.54
N CYS A 75 26.33 0.28 -11.75
CA CYS A 75 25.61 1.47 -12.20
C CYS A 75 24.64 1.14 -13.32
N TRP A 76 23.65 1.99 -13.50
CA TRP A 76 22.82 1.99 -14.70
C TRP A 76 23.61 2.50 -15.90
N VAL A 77 23.41 1.90 -17.08
CA VAL A 77 24.02 2.30 -18.35
C VAL A 77 22.92 2.84 -19.26
N PRO A 78 22.88 4.14 -19.56
CA PRO A 78 21.88 4.71 -20.47
C PRO A 78 22.19 4.36 -21.94
N PHE A 79 21.16 4.02 -22.71
CA PHE A 79 21.26 3.83 -24.18
C PHE A 79 20.92 5.13 -24.91
N GLN A 80 21.73 6.16 -24.66
CA GLN A 80 21.61 7.45 -25.35
C GLN A 80 23.01 8.02 -25.64
N ARG A 81 23.21 8.54 -26.85
CA ARG A 81 24.51 9.11 -27.26
C ARG A 81 24.81 10.43 -26.53
N THR A 82 23.75 11.22 -26.30
CA THR A 82 23.88 12.52 -25.67
C THR A 82 24.39 12.39 -24.23
N ASN A 83 25.53 13.04 -23.95
CA ASN A 83 26.19 13.05 -22.66
C ASN A 83 26.64 11.69 -22.10
N LEU A 84 26.58 10.60 -22.88
CA LEU A 84 26.92 9.25 -22.43
C LEU A 84 28.33 9.19 -21.83
N LYS A 85 29.32 9.74 -22.57
CA LYS A 85 30.73 9.75 -22.12
C LYS A 85 30.90 10.51 -20.81
N GLU A 86 30.24 11.66 -20.67
CA GLU A 86 30.30 12.47 -19.45
C GLU A 86 29.69 11.73 -18.26
N ILE A 87 28.53 11.10 -18.46
CA ILE A 87 27.84 10.29 -17.43
C ILE A 87 28.75 9.14 -17.00
N LEU A 88 29.24 8.30 -17.94
CA LEU A 88 30.06 7.15 -17.63
C LEU A 88 31.44 7.52 -17.04
N SER A 89 32.03 8.65 -17.48
CA SER A 89 33.26 9.17 -16.90
C SER A 89 33.07 9.60 -15.44
N THR A 90 31.95 10.27 -15.14
CA THR A 90 31.61 10.67 -13.78
C THR A 90 31.39 9.44 -12.89
N ILE A 91 30.68 8.43 -13.38
CA ILE A 91 30.43 7.20 -12.64
C ILE A 91 31.74 6.45 -12.39
N SER A 92 32.59 6.30 -13.42
CA SER A 92 33.90 5.63 -13.30
C SER A 92 34.82 6.35 -12.33
N ALA A 93 34.85 7.68 -12.35
CA ALA A 93 35.56 8.49 -11.37
C ALA A 93 35.08 8.24 -9.95
N ASN A 94 33.76 8.12 -9.76
CA ASN A 94 33.16 7.78 -8.46
C ASN A 94 33.59 6.40 -7.96
N PHE A 95 33.74 5.39 -8.85
CA PHE A 95 34.27 4.08 -8.45
C PHE A 95 35.69 4.15 -7.87
N SER A 96 36.48 5.12 -8.29
CA SER A 96 37.84 5.37 -7.77
C SER A 96 37.86 6.26 -6.52
N HIS A 97 36.71 6.81 -6.13
CA HIS A 97 36.66 7.69 -4.96
C HIS A 97 36.86 6.89 -3.65
N PRO A 98 37.66 7.38 -2.68
CA PRO A 98 37.94 6.65 -1.44
C PRO A 98 36.70 6.26 -0.61
N ASN A 99 35.60 7.03 -0.73
CA ASN A 99 34.34 6.74 -0.04
C ASN A 99 33.47 5.72 -0.77
N PHE A 100 33.69 5.47 -2.05
CA PHE A 100 32.91 4.47 -2.80
C PHE A 100 33.23 3.07 -2.27
N GLY A 101 32.20 2.27 -2.04
CA GLY A 101 32.34 0.93 -1.48
C GLY A 101 32.91 0.92 -0.04
N LYS A 102 32.93 2.06 0.67
CA LYS A 102 33.37 2.13 2.07
C LYS A 102 32.52 1.23 2.95
N ALA A 103 31.21 1.23 2.76
CA ALA A 103 30.28 0.39 3.50
C ALA A 103 30.63 -1.09 3.33
N ARG A 104 30.92 -1.54 2.10
CA ARG A 104 31.36 -2.91 1.82
C ARG A 104 32.68 -3.24 2.55
N ARG A 105 33.69 -2.37 2.45
CA ARG A 105 35.01 -2.59 3.13
C ARG A 105 34.90 -2.62 4.65
N ASN A 106 33.93 -1.93 5.21
CA ASN A 106 33.65 -1.90 6.63
C ASN A 106 32.66 -2.99 7.07
N CYS A 107 32.21 -3.86 6.16
CA CYS A 107 31.17 -4.85 6.42
C CYS A 107 29.84 -4.25 6.92
N GLU A 108 29.54 -3.03 6.49
CA GLU A 108 28.27 -2.33 6.71
C GLU A 108 27.28 -2.74 5.59
N TRP A 109 26.89 -4.02 5.59
CA TRP A 109 26.22 -4.64 4.45
C TRP A 109 24.85 -4.03 4.12
N GLU A 110 24.02 -3.67 5.11
CA GLU A 110 22.74 -3.01 4.86
C GLU A 110 22.95 -1.68 4.13
N THR A 111 23.93 -0.87 4.58
CA THR A 111 24.29 0.39 3.93
C THR A 111 24.82 0.16 2.52
N PHE A 112 25.63 -0.87 2.30
CA PHE A 112 26.13 -1.23 0.97
C PHE A 112 24.99 -1.57 0.00
N TYR A 113 24.03 -2.42 0.40
CA TYR A 113 22.89 -2.75 -0.44
C TYR A 113 21.91 -1.58 -0.62
N LEU A 114 21.82 -0.69 0.36
CA LEU A 114 20.96 0.48 0.27
C LEU A 114 21.49 1.53 -0.71
N MET A 115 22.81 1.77 -0.69
CA MET A 115 23.43 2.92 -1.35
C MET A 115 24.21 2.58 -2.61
N ASP A 116 24.90 1.42 -2.63
CA ASP A 116 25.89 1.12 -3.66
C ASP A 116 25.39 0.09 -4.69
N VAL A 117 24.40 -0.74 -4.35
CA VAL A 117 23.90 -1.82 -5.23
C VAL A 117 22.51 -1.47 -5.77
N PRO A 118 22.35 -1.27 -7.08
CA PRO A 118 21.02 -1.07 -7.68
C PRO A 118 20.07 -2.19 -7.33
N LEU A 119 18.81 -1.84 -7.05
CA LEU A 119 17.79 -2.76 -6.57
C LEU A 119 17.70 -4.08 -7.37
N PRO A 120 17.74 -4.07 -8.72
CA PRO A 120 17.70 -5.31 -9.50
C PRO A 120 18.93 -6.21 -9.33
N MET A 121 20.05 -5.65 -8.91
CA MET A 121 21.32 -6.40 -8.75
C MET A 121 21.46 -7.00 -7.34
N GLN A 122 20.65 -6.59 -6.37
CA GLN A 122 20.84 -6.91 -4.95
C GLN A 122 20.80 -8.41 -4.67
N ILE A 123 19.84 -9.15 -5.25
CA ILE A 123 19.77 -10.61 -5.05
C ILE A 123 21.02 -11.29 -5.64
N TYR A 124 21.43 -10.90 -6.86
CA TYR A 124 22.60 -11.48 -7.51
C TYR A 124 23.90 -11.28 -6.76
N ASP A 125 24.09 -10.09 -6.21
CA ASP A 125 25.27 -9.80 -5.41
C ASP A 125 25.22 -10.51 -4.06
N PHE A 126 24.06 -10.50 -3.39
CA PHE A 126 23.87 -11.17 -2.11
C PHE A 126 24.12 -12.69 -2.23
N GLU A 127 23.59 -13.36 -3.25
CA GLU A 127 23.81 -14.77 -3.51
C GLU A 127 25.28 -15.17 -3.75
N ARG A 128 26.15 -14.19 -4.06
CA ARG A 128 27.59 -14.40 -4.20
C ARG A 128 28.35 -14.18 -2.91
N ARG A 129 27.76 -13.42 -1.97
CA ARG A 129 28.49 -12.90 -0.81
C ARG A 129 27.95 -13.33 0.54
N TYR A 130 26.78 -13.96 0.58
CA TYR A 130 26.13 -14.28 1.85
C TYR A 130 27.00 -15.13 2.78
N LEU A 131 27.94 -15.93 2.24
CA LEU A 131 28.90 -16.71 3.00
C LEU A 131 30.09 -15.88 3.54
N ASP A 132 30.32 -14.69 2.97
CA ASP A 132 31.37 -13.77 3.41
C ASP A 132 30.88 -12.85 4.55
N MET A 133 29.59 -12.89 4.87
CA MET A 133 28.95 -12.07 5.87
C MET A 133 29.06 -12.72 7.25
N ASP A 134 29.07 -11.87 8.28
CA ASP A 134 28.89 -12.34 9.65
C ASP A 134 27.57 -13.10 9.76
N PRO A 135 27.57 -14.35 10.24
CA PRO A 135 26.34 -15.14 10.40
C PRO A 135 25.25 -14.44 11.19
N GLU A 136 25.59 -13.61 12.19
CA GLU A 136 24.62 -12.85 12.98
C GLU A 136 23.93 -11.75 12.18
N LYS A 137 24.53 -11.29 11.06
CA LYS A 137 24.01 -10.20 10.22
C LYS A 137 23.33 -10.68 8.95
N VAL A 138 23.60 -11.91 8.50
CA VAL A 138 23.13 -12.38 7.19
C VAL A 138 21.61 -12.30 7.06
N PHE A 139 20.87 -12.60 8.14
CA PHE A 139 19.40 -12.52 8.13
C PHE A 139 18.92 -11.06 8.01
N SER A 140 19.51 -10.12 8.75
CA SER A 140 19.10 -8.71 8.70
C SER A 140 19.35 -8.11 7.31
N VAL A 141 20.50 -8.43 6.71
CA VAL A 141 20.83 -8.01 5.34
C VAL A 141 19.87 -8.59 4.32
N TRP A 142 19.62 -9.90 4.38
CA TRP A 142 18.61 -10.55 3.53
C TRP A 142 17.25 -9.90 3.69
N SER A 143 16.80 -9.67 4.90
CA SER A 143 15.51 -9.05 5.21
C SER A 143 15.42 -7.63 4.62
N CYS A 144 16.49 -6.83 4.74
CA CYS A 144 16.55 -5.50 4.14
C CYS A 144 16.39 -5.53 2.62
N ILE A 145 16.98 -6.51 1.94
CA ILE A 145 16.82 -6.69 0.49
C ILE A 145 15.42 -7.22 0.16
N HIS A 146 14.98 -8.25 0.86
CA HIS A 146 13.72 -8.95 0.60
C HIS A 146 12.49 -8.04 0.70
N THR A 147 12.43 -7.19 1.72
CA THR A 147 11.30 -6.26 1.94
C THR A 147 11.24 -5.12 0.92
N ARG A 148 12.33 -4.81 0.23
CA ARG A 148 12.41 -3.75 -0.79
C ARG A 148 12.09 -4.24 -2.21
N LEU A 149 12.05 -5.55 -2.41
CA LEU A 149 11.85 -6.17 -3.72
C LEU A 149 10.43 -6.68 -3.86
N ASP A 150 9.75 -6.21 -4.88
CA ASP A 150 8.47 -6.77 -5.27
C ASP A 150 8.63 -8.19 -5.79
N TYR A 151 7.76 -9.09 -5.32
CA TYR A 151 7.74 -10.50 -5.77
C TYR A 151 9.03 -11.30 -5.51
N ALA A 152 9.89 -10.87 -4.60
CA ALA A 152 11.18 -11.48 -4.30
C ALA A 152 11.12 -12.96 -3.84
N ASN A 153 9.98 -13.43 -3.35
CA ASN A 153 9.84 -14.79 -2.80
C ASN A 153 10.27 -15.91 -3.77
N SER A 154 10.09 -15.72 -5.08
CA SER A 154 10.42 -16.73 -6.10
C SER A 154 11.83 -16.60 -6.67
N MET A 155 12.60 -15.62 -6.24
CA MET A 155 13.88 -15.25 -6.82
C MET A 155 15.07 -15.86 -6.08
N TRP A 156 14.91 -16.15 -4.80
CA TRP A 156 15.98 -16.66 -3.97
C TRP A 156 16.28 -18.13 -4.22
N LYS A 157 17.55 -18.48 -4.31
CA LYS A 157 17.97 -19.87 -4.37
C LYS A 157 17.69 -20.60 -3.07
N PRO A 158 17.21 -21.85 -3.14
CA PRO A 158 16.88 -22.63 -1.92
C PRO A 158 18.03 -22.75 -0.92
N GLU A 159 19.26 -22.95 -1.40
CA GLU A 159 20.46 -23.07 -0.56
C GLU A 159 20.78 -21.76 0.19
N VAL A 160 20.54 -20.61 -0.45
CA VAL A 160 20.70 -19.29 0.16
C VAL A 160 19.69 -19.09 1.27
N LEU A 161 18.39 -19.36 0.99
CA LEU A 161 17.34 -19.28 2.00
C LEU A 161 17.60 -20.23 3.17
N GLN A 162 18.07 -21.44 2.89
CA GLN A 162 18.40 -22.39 3.94
C GLN A 162 19.49 -21.86 4.89
N TYR A 163 20.53 -21.25 4.33
CA TYR A 163 21.59 -20.65 5.11
C TYR A 163 21.08 -19.43 5.91
N VAL A 164 20.40 -18.52 5.25
CA VAL A 164 19.84 -17.30 5.88
C VAL A 164 18.92 -17.66 7.05
N PHE A 165 18.04 -18.63 6.84
CA PHE A 165 17.04 -19.04 7.84
C PHE A 165 17.65 -19.82 9.02
N ALA A 166 18.76 -20.50 8.78
CA ALA A 166 19.53 -21.12 9.89
C ALA A 166 20.13 -20.06 10.85
N HIS A 167 20.29 -18.82 10.39
CA HIS A 167 20.83 -17.69 11.17
C HIS A 167 19.75 -16.65 11.52
N ALA A 168 18.47 -17.01 11.39
CA ALA A 168 17.38 -16.11 11.76
C ALA A 168 17.35 -15.86 13.27
N PRO A 169 17.12 -14.61 13.73
CA PRO A 169 16.96 -14.33 15.15
C PRO A 169 15.69 -14.97 15.71
N GLN A 170 15.65 -15.20 17.01
CA GLN A 170 14.42 -15.53 17.68
C GLN A 170 13.55 -14.27 17.81
N THR A 171 12.25 -14.41 17.52
CA THR A 171 11.26 -13.34 17.67
C THR A 171 10.11 -13.79 18.53
N GLU A 172 9.41 -12.83 19.15
CA GLU A 172 8.14 -13.12 19.79
C GLU A 172 7.17 -13.66 18.73
N MET A 173 6.36 -14.66 19.10
CA MET A 173 5.36 -15.22 18.19
C MET A 173 4.03 -14.50 18.34
N PRO A 174 3.18 -14.48 17.29
CA PRO A 174 1.82 -13.98 17.44
C PRO A 174 1.06 -14.82 18.45
N GLU A 175 0.08 -14.22 19.13
CA GLU A 175 -0.82 -14.97 20.01
C GLU A 175 -1.64 -15.99 19.19
N PRO A 176 -1.67 -17.27 19.59
CA PRO A 176 -2.48 -18.27 18.89
C PRO A 176 -3.98 -18.02 19.10
N ASP A 177 -4.78 -18.48 18.15
CA ASP A 177 -6.22 -18.63 18.27
C ASP A 177 -6.58 -19.66 19.36
N GLU A 178 -7.88 -19.77 19.71
CA GLU A 178 -8.36 -20.71 20.75
C GLU A 178 -8.01 -22.19 20.45
N ASP A 179 -7.82 -22.55 19.19
CA ASP A 179 -7.42 -23.89 18.75
C ASP A 179 -5.90 -24.14 18.75
N GLY A 180 -5.12 -23.16 19.24
CA GLY A 180 -3.66 -23.22 19.31
C GLY A 180 -2.95 -22.97 17.98
N THR A 181 -3.68 -22.59 16.93
CA THR A 181 -3.12 -22.22 15.63
C THR A 181 -3.10 -20.69 15.45
N ILE A 182 -2.37 -20.22 14.45
CA ILE A 182 -2.32 -18.82 14.03
C ILE A 182 -2.89 -18.74 12.63
N THR A 183 -3.91 -17.90 12.44
CA THR A 183 -4.46 -17.65 11.13
C THR A 183 -3.60 -16.61 10.40
N ILE A 184 -3.09 -16.98 9.23
CA ILE A 184 -2.27 -16.14 8.38
C ILE A 184 -2.97 -15.87 7.04
N TYR A 185 -2.72 -14.73 6.46
CA TYR A 185 -3.35 -14.24 5.24
C TYR A 185 -2.32 -13.86 4.19
N ARG A 186 -2.67 -14.06 2.92
CA ARG A 186 -1.83 -13.62 1.80
C ARG A 186 -2.68 -13.05 0.68
N GLY A 187 -2.31 -11.85 0.25
CA GLY A 187 -2.84 -11.23 -0.96
C GLY A 187 -2.18 -11.80 -2.20
N MET A 188 -3.00 -12.18 -3.17
CA MET A 188 -2.57 -12.84 -4.40
C MET A 188 -2.90 -11.96 -5.60
N GLY A 189 -1.88 -11.38 -6.22
CA GLY A 189 -1.95 -10.74 -7.55
C GLY A 189 -1.50 -11.68 -8.65
N GLU A 190 -1.59 -11.23 -9.91
CA GLU A 190 -1.19 -12.03 -11.08
C GLU A 190 0.26 -12.53 -11.03
N LEU A 191 1.16 -11.73 -10.45
CA LEU A 191 2.59 -12.03 -10.34
C LEU A 191 2.96 -12.73 -9.03
N SER A 192 2.01 -12.99 -8.16
CA SER A 192 2.29 -13.63 -6.87
C SER A 192 2.69 -15.08 -7.03
N GLN A 193 3.69 -15.50 -6.26
CA GLN A 193 4.02 -16.91 -6.11
C GLN A 193 2.81 -17.68 -5.56
N SER A 194 2.64 -18.94 -5.97
CA SER A 194 1.57 -19.78 -5.43
C SER A 194 1.62 -19.86 -3.90
N PRO A 195 0.48 -19.89 -3.20
CA PRO A 195 0.46 -19.83 -1.75
C PRO A 195 1.26 -20.96 -1.09
N GLU A 196 1.27 -22.14 -1.67
CA GLU A 196 1.98 -23.32 -1.14
C GLU A 196 3.51 -23.17 -1.14
N LYS A 197 4.03 -22.24 -1.96
CA LYS A 197 5.46 -21.96 -2.07
C LYS A 197 5.86 -20.63 -1.42
N ALA A 198 4.87 -19.85 -1.00
CA ALA A 198 5.11 -18.53 -0.46
C ALA A 198 5.61 -18.61 0.98
N ILE A 199 6.71 -17.91 1.26
CA ILE A 199 7.31 -17.88 2.60
C ILE A 199 6.81 -16.70 3.44
N SER A 200 6.32 -15.62 2.83
CA SER A 200 5.88 -14.39 3.50
C SER A 200 4.36 -14.30 3.53
N TRP A 201 3.82 -14.10 4.70
CA TRP A 201 2.39 -14.00 5.02
C TRP A 201 2.17 -12.85 6.00
N SER A 202 0.92 -12.56 6.35
CA SER A 202 0.57 -11.58 7.37
C SER A 202 -0.49 -12.15 8.32
N THR A 203 -0.43 -11.81 9.60
CA THR A 203 -1.56 -12.06 10.51
C THR A 203 -2.66 -11.01 10.35
N ASN A 204 -2.39 -9.93 9.61
CA ASN A 204 -3.35 -8.87 9.34
C ASN A 204 -4.00 -9.05 7.96
N PRO A 205 -5.30 -9.43 7.89
CA PRO A 205 -5.99 -9.64 6.61
C PRO A 205 -6.07 -8.38 5.75
N THR A 206 -6.08 -7.18 6.36
CA THR A 206 -6.10 -5.91 5.62
C THR A 206 -4.77 -5.58 4.97
N CYS A 207 -3.65 -5.97 5.57
CA CYS A 207 -2.35 -5.91 4.94
C CYS A 207 -2.28 -6.84 3.72
N ALA A 208 -2.69 -8.09 3.89
CA ALA A 208 -2.73 -9.04 2.79
C ALA A 208 -3.65 -8.55 1.64
N LEU A 209 -4.77 -7.92 1.98
CA LEU A 209 -5.67 -7.31 1.01
C LEU A 209 -5.01 -6.17 0.23
N TRP A 210 -4.27 -5.29 0.92
CA TRP A 210 -3.51 -4.23 0.25
C TRP A 210 -2.52 -4.81 -0.77
N PHE A 211 -1.78 -5.86 -0.41
CA PHE A 211 -0.86 -6.54 -1.33
C PHE A 211 -1.56 -7.15 -2.53
N ALA A 212 -2.80 -7.62 -2.39
CA ALA A 212 -3.58 -8.13 -3.52
C ALA A 212 -3.99 -7.02 -4.49
N ASN A 213 -4.33 -5.83 -3.97
CA ASN A 213 -4.86 -4.72 -4.76
C ASN A 213 -3.78 -3.79 -5.33
N ARG A 214 -2.56 -3.76 -4.77
CA ARG A 214 -1.53 -2.77 -5.14
C ARG A 214 -1.10 -2.80 -6.62
N SER A 215 -1.36 -3.88 -7.33
CA SER A 215 -1.06 -3.99 -8.77
C SER A 215 -2.25 -3.60 -9.67
N GLY A 216 -3.34 -3.05 -9.11
CA GLY A 216 -4.54 -2.65 -9.85
C GLY A 216 -5.34 -3.81 -10.44
N ARG A 217 -4.95 -5.06 -10.17
CA ARG A 217 -5.66 -6.29 -10.58
C ARG A 217 -5.53 -7.29 -9.47
N GLY A 218 -6.25 -7.00 -8.41
CA GLY A 218 -6.40 -7.89 -7.28
C GLY A 218 -7.07 -9.17 -7.72
N THR A 219 -6.78 -10.22 -7.06
CA THR A 219 -7.25 -11.49 -7.53
C THR A 219 -7.81 -12.33 -6.42
N ARG A 220 -7.06 -12.55 -5.36
CA ARG A 220 -7.51 -13.40 -4.27
C ARG A 220 -6.90 -12.98 -2.94
N LEU A 221 -7.66 -13.18 -1.88
CA LEU A 221 -7.15 -13.25 -0.53
C LEU A 221 -7.27 -14.70 -0.08
N VAL A 222 -6.16 -15.29 0.28
CA VAL A 222 -6.10 -16.65 0.82
C VAL A 222 -5.70 -16.62 2.29
N SER A 223 -6.12 -17.62 3.04
CA SER A 223 -5.69 -17.84 4.42
C SER A 223 -5.19 -19.25 4.61
N ALA A 224 -4.41 -19.43 5.65
CA ALA A 224 -4.01 -20.75 6.13
C ALA A 224 -3.91 -20.70 7.66
N LYS A 225 -3.99 -21.87 8.30
CA LYS A 225 -3.70 -22.03 9.71
C LYS A 225 -2.33 -22.67 9.86
N VAL A 226 -1.50 -22.11 10.72
CA VAL A 226 -0.17 -22.62 11.05
C VAL A 226 0.00 -22.73 12.56
N ARG A 227 0.89 -23.59 12.98
CA ARG A 227 1.28 -23.66 14.39
C ARG A 227 2.41 -22.66 14.67
N PRO A 228 2.58 -22.18 15.92
CA PRO A 228 3.72 -21.31 16.26
C PRO A 228 5.08 -21.89 15.86
N GLU A 229 5.25 -23.21 15.96
CA GLU A 229 6.48 -23.89 15.56
C GLU A 229 6.77 -23.89 14.06
N ASP A 230 5.79 -23.63 13.21
CA ASP A 230 5.94 -23.52 11.75
C ASP A 230 6.42 -22.14 11.32
N ILE A 231 6.36 -21.18 12.22
CA ILE A 231 6.81 -19.81 11.98
C ILE A 231 8.30 -19.71 12.26
N LEU A 232 9.03 -19.13 11.33
CA LEU A 232 10.45 -18.81 11.50
C LEU A 232 10.61 -17.45 12.18
N ILE A 233 9.90 -16.44 11.67
CA ILE A 233 9.98 -15.05 12.13
C ILE A 233 8.58 -14.44 12.15
N PHE A 234 8.32 -13.68 13.19
CA PHE A 234 7.22 -12.73 13.21
C PHE A 234 7.76 -11.31 13.39
N LYS A 235 7.36 -10.43 12.48
CA LYS A 235 7.66 -9.00 12.53
C LYS A 235 6.36 -8.25 12.84
N PRO A 236 6.12 -7.83 14.08
CA PRO A 236 4.90 -7.11 14.44
C PRO A 236 4.78 -5.75 13.73
N GLY A 237 5.90 -5.16 13.30
CA GLY A 237 6.00 -3.94 12.48
C GLY A 237 5.38 -2.69 13.10
N TYR A 238 6.01 -1.53 12.90
CA TYR A 238 5.39 -0.23 13.20
C TYR A 238 4.32 0.15 12.16
N ASP A 239 4.31 -0.51 11.02
CA ASP A 239 3.53 -0.25 9.80
C ASP A 239 2.35 -1.21 9.61
N ALA A 240 1.97 -1.94 10.64
CA ALA A 240 0.85 -2.89 10.67
C ALA A 240 0.95 -4.07 9.67
N GLU A 241 2.11 -4.33 9.06
CA GLU A 241 2.27 -5.48 8.16
C GLU A 241 2.12 -6.81 8.89
N GLN A 242 2.57 -6.89 10.13
CA GLN A 242 2.50 -8.11 10.94
C GLN A 242 2.98 -9.33 10.13
N GLU A 243 4.17 -9.19 9.54
CA GLU A 243 4.72 -10.19 8.62
C GLU A 243 5.07 -11.48 9.37
N VAL A 244 4.63 -12.59 8.81
CA VAL A 244 5.00 -13.95 9.21
C VAL A 244 5.85 -14.55 8.11
N ILE A 245 7.07 -14.97 8.44
CA ILE A 245 7.92 -15.77 7.55
C ILE A 245 7.86 -17.23 8.03
N LEU A 246 7.48 -18.11 7.14
CA LEU A 246 7.34 -19.54 7.43
C LEU A 246 8.67 -20.26 7.30
N LYS A 247 8.84 -21.32 8.08
CA LYS A 247 9.93 -22.28 7.92
C LYS A 247 9.84 -22.99 6.57
N PRO A 248 10.96 -23.33 5.94
CA PRO A 248 10.95 -24.11 4.70
C PRO A 248 10.23 -25.44 4.86
N GLY A 249 9.40 -25.79 3.87
CA GLY A 249 8.73 -27.09 3.82
C GLY A 249 7.45 -27.23 4.66
N VAL A 250 6.99 -26.14 5.29
CA VAL A 250 5.67 -26.13 5.95
C VAL A 250 4.58 -26.42 4.92
N LYS A 251 3.75 -27.40 5.22
CA LYS A 251 2.59 -27.74 4.39
C LYS A 251 1.39 -26.93 4.85
N LEU A 252 0.83 -26.17 3.94
CA LEU A 252 -0.31 -25.31 4.19
C LEU A 252 -1.60 -25.91 3.64
N GLU A 253 -2.64 -25.90 4.43
CA GLU A 253 -4.00 -26.07 3.97
C GLU A 253 -4.55 -24.69 3.62
N ILE A 254 -4.68 -24.43 2.33
CA ILE A 254 -5.07 -23.11 1.82
C ILE A 254 -6.59 -23.02 1.78
N CYS A 255 -7.12 -22.00 2.45
CA CYS A 255 -8.52 -21.62 2.39
C CYS A 255 -8.68 -20.36 1.55
N GLU A 256 -9.56 -20.41 0.56
CA GLU A 256 -9.98 -19.22 -0.17
C GLU A 256 -10.90 -18.39 0.72
N THR A 257 -10.46 -17.19 1.09
CA THR A 257 -11.30 -16.26 1.87
C THR A 257 -12.29 -15.49 1.00
N GLY A 258 -12.25 -15.72 -0.29
CA GLY A 258 -13.05 -15.10 -1.32
C GLY A 258 -12.17 -14.41 -2.36
N MET A 259 -12.71 -14.24 -3.55
CA MET A 259 -12.17 -13.31 -4.54
C MET A 259 -12.25 -11.93 -3.93
N ILE A 260 -11.16 -11.18 -3.95
CA ILE A 260 -11.29 -9.74 -3.85
C ILE A 260 -12.09 -9.35 -5.07
N PRO A 261 -13.26 -8.76 -4.90
CA PRO A 261 -14.02 -8.36 -6.05
C PRO A 261 -13.14 -7.41 -6.84
N SER A 262 -12.78 -7.78 -8.05
CA SER A 262 -12.38 -6.77 -9.03
C SER A 262 -13.48 -5.72 -9.03
N THR A 263 -13.12 -4.48 -9.29
CA THR A 263 -14.05 -3.37 -9.49
C THR A 263 -15.23 -3.71 -10.40
N GLU A 264 -15.11 -4.73 -11.23
CA GLU A 264 -16.15 -5.24 -12.12
C GLU A 264 -17.23 -6.12 -11.45
N GLY A 265 -17.10 -6.48 -10.18
CA GLY A 265 -18.02 -7.44 -9.55
C GLY A 265 -18.78 -6.96 -8.32
N TYR A 266 -18.16 -6.91 -7.16
CA TYR A 266 -18.85 -6.75 -5.87
C TYR A 266 -19.02 -5.28 -5.45
N VAL A 267 -17.98 -4.47 -5.63
CA VAL A 267 -18.02 -3.04 -5.31
C VAL A 267 -19.13 -2.34 -6.10
N PRO A 268 -19.29 -2.55 -7.43
CA PRO A 268 -20.41 -2.01 -8.18
C PRO A 268 -21.78 -2.38 -7.62
N ARG A 269 -21.99 -3.61 -7.16
CA ARG A 269 -23.28 -4.03 -6.58
C ARG A 269 -23.63 -3.29 -5.29
N LEU A 270 -22.63 -2.98 -4.48
CA LEU A 270 -22.82 -2.18 -3.27
C LEU A 270 -22.95 -0.69 -3.57
N LEU A 271 -22.24 -0.20 -4.59
CA LEU A 271 -22.29 1.19 -5.04
C LEU A 271 -23.59 1.52 -5.74
N TYR A 272 -24.15 0.57 -6.50
CA TYR A 272 -25.31 0.78 -7.33
C TYR A 272 -26.50 1.45 -6.60
N PRO A 273 -26.98 0.94 -5.46
CA PRO A 273 -28.10 1.55 -4.73
C PRO A 273 -27.78 2.94 -4.19
N VAL A 274 -26.50 3.26 -3.97
CA VAL A 274 -26.07 4.52 -3.35
C VAL A 274 -25.51 5.53 -4.37
N THR A 275 -25.48 5.17 -5.64
CA THR A 275 -24.86 5.96 -6.71
C THR A 275 -25.46 7.38 -6.79
N LYS A 276 -26.78 7.52 -6.74
CA LYS A 276 -27.45 8.82 -6.81
C LYS A 276 -27.05 9.75 -5.66
N ASP A 277 -27.02 9.20 -4.44
CA ASP A 277 -26.59 9.94 -3.26
C ASP A 277 -25.09 10.24 -3.28
N PHE A 278 -24.26 9.33 -3.81
CA PHE A 278 -22.85 9.57 -3.99
C PHE A 278 -22.60 10.77 -4.92
N PHE A 279 -23.21 10.83 -6.07
CA PHE A 279 -23.06 11.97 -7.00
C PHE A 279 -23.57 13.27 -6.39
N ARG A 280 -24.74 13.23 -5.71
CA ARG A 280 -25.30 14.37 -5.03
C ARG A 280 -24.37 14.94 -3.95
N TYR A 281 -23.93 14.12 -3.02
CA TYR A 281 -23.12 14.57 -1.89
C TYR A 281 -21.64 14.73 -2.26
N GLY A 282 -21.12 13.91 -3.16
CA GLY A 282 -19.78 14.06 -3.71
C GLY A 282 -19.59 15.38 -4.46
N SER A 283 -20.60 15.83 -5.21
CA SER A 283 -20.60 17.16 -5.84
C SER A 283 -20.50 18.29 -4.82
N ILE A 284 -21.06 18.13 -3.63
CA ILE A 284 -20.89 19.08 -2.53
C ILE A 284 -19.46 19.02 -1.98
N ALA A 285 -18.92 17.80 -1.77
CA ALA A 285 -17.57 17.61 -1.25
C ALA A 285 -16.51 18.37 -2.06
N VAL A 286 -16.59 18.30 -3.40
CA VAL A 286 -15.65 18.98 -4.31
C VAL A 286 -15.70 20.50 -4.18
N THR A 287 -16.81 21.08 -3.69
CA THR A 287 -16.93 22.53 -3.48
C THR A 287 -16.41 23.02 -2.13
N LEU A 288 -16.04 22.11 -1.22
CA LEU A 288 -15.62 22.45 0.14
C LEU A 288 -14.16 22.89 0.24
N GLY A 289 -13.40 22.85 -0.84
CA GLY A 289 -12.01 23.33 -0.88
C GLY A 289 -10.99 22.36 -0.28
N TYR A 290 -11.32 21.08 -0.21
CA TYR A 290 -10.33 20.05 0.14
C TYR A 290 -9.17 20.05 -0.85
N PRO A 291 -7.93 19.81 -0.40
CA PRO A 291 -6.81 19.69 -1.31
C PRO A 291 -7.08 18.58 -2.32
N THR A 292 -6.90 18.91 -3.60
CA THR A 292 -6.76 17.90 -4.66
C THR A 292 -5.37 17.28 -4.52
N GLU A 293 -5.28 15.97 -4.54
CA GLU A 293 -4.04 15.26 -4.27
C GLU A 293 -2.84 15.83 -5.03
N ARG A 294 -1.87 16.32 -4.28
CA ARG A 294 -0.46 16.25 -4.66
C ARG A 294 0.07 14.91 -4.13
N MET A 295 1.12 14.40 -4.73
CA MET A 295 1.68 13.04 -4.59
C MET A 295 1.85 12.48 -3.16
N PHE A 296 1.49 13.19 -2.08
CA PHE A 296 1.61 12.80 -0.68
C PHE A 296 0.48 13.33 0.21
N GLN A 297 -0.69 13.70 -0.34
CA GLN A 297 -1.80 14.18 0.48
C GLN A 297 -2.80 13.05 0.75
N PHE A 298 -2.70 12.49 1.93
CA PHE A 298 -3.52 11.36 2.35
C PHE A 298 -4.93 11.76 2.85
N HIS A 299 -5.12 13.03 3.24
CA HIS A 299 -6.37 13.54 3.84
C HIS A 299 -7.10 14.54 2.90
N GLY A 300 -6.89 14.41 1.60
CA GLY A 300 -7.53 15.22 0.57
C GLY A 300 -8.91 14.74 0.16
N ILE A 301 -9.42 15.31 -0.95
CA ILE A 301 -10.77 15.05 -1.47
C ILE A 301 -11.05 13.56 -1.71
N LYS A 302 -10.07 12.76 -2.15
CA LYS A 302 -10.27 11.34 -2.39
C LYS A 302 -10.58 10.57 -1.10
N HIS A 303 -9.93 10.92 0.03
CA HIS A 303 -10.29 10.39 1.34
C HIS A 303 -11.74 10.69 1.69
N ILE A 304 -12.15 11.93 1.56
CA ILE A 304 -13.52 12.36 1.84
C ILE A 304 -14.54 11.60 0.98
N LEU A 305 -14.25 11.41 -0.31
CA LEU A 305 -15.15 10.66 -1.21
C LEU A 305 -15.23 9.18 -0.82
N ARG A 306 -14.12 8.53 -0.43
CA ARG A 306 -14.15 7.13 0.02
C ARG A 306 -14.90 6.99 1.34
N VAL A 307 -14.68 7.87 2.31
CA VAL A 307 -15.45 7.87 3.58
C VAL A 307 -16.93 8.11 3.32
N LEU A 308 -17.28 9.00 2.37
CA LEU A 308 -18.67 9.20 1.95
C LEU A 308 -19.28 7.93 1.38
N VAL A 309 -18.60 7.27 0.44
CA VAL A 309 -19.08 6.00 -0.16
C VAL A 309 -19.30 4.93 0.90
N LEU A 310 -18.30 4.72 1.77
CA LEU A 310 -18.40 3.75 2.87
C LEU A 310 -19.58 4.06 3.80
N THR A 311 -19.80 5.35 4.09
CA THR A 311 -20.94 5.79 4.90
C THR A 311 -22.28 5.48 4.21
N LEU A 312 -22.40 5.75 2.92
CA LEU A 312 -23.60 5.47 2.16
C LEU A 312 -23.89 3.96 2.06
N ILE A 313 -22.85 3.16 1.79
CA ILE A 313 -22.93 1.69 1.81
C ILE A 313 -23.40 1.19 3.19
N PHE A 314 -22.83 1.73 4.27
CA PHE A 314 -23.23 1.36 5.62
C PHE A 314 -24.70 1.68 5.88
N ILE A 315 -25.15 2.88 5.51
CA ILE A 315 -26.54 3.33 5.67
C ILE A 315 -27.51 2.40 4.95
N GLU A 316 -27.18 2.00 3.72
CA GLU A 316 -28.05 1.19 2.86
C GLU A 316 -28.06 -0.29 3.27
N HIS A 317 -26.89 -0.86 3.57
CA HIS A 317 -26.75 -2.32 3.64
C HIS A 317 -26.52 -2.88 5.07
N SER A 318 -26.33 -2.05 6.09
CA SER A 318 -26.02 -2.55 7.45
C SER A 318 -27.21 -3.22 8.15
N GLY A 319 -28.44 -2.95 7.70
CA GLY A 319 -29.65 -3.37 8.39
C GLY A 319 -29.87 -2.68 9.75
N MET A 320 -29.03 -1.72 10.12
CA MET A 320 -29.19 -0.98 11.37
C MET A 320 -30.34 0.02 11.28
N SER A 321 -31.20 0.04 12.30
CA SER A 321 -32.27 1.04 12.40
C SER A 321 -31.67 2.44 12.58
N LEU A 322 -31.62 3.24 11.51
CA LEU A 322 -31.21 4.63 11.46
C LEU A 322 -32.38 5.51 11.07
N THR A 323 -32.63 6.58 11.84
CA THR A 323 -33.61 7.60 11.43
C THR A 323 -33.04 8.40 10.26
N GLU A 324 -33.90 9.11 9.53
CA GLU A 324 -33.47 9.98 8.43
C GLU A 324 -32.47 11.05 8.90
N GLU A 325 -32.66 11.57 10.13
CA GLU A 325 -31.71 12.51 10.72
C GLU A 325 -30.37 11.82 11.09
N ASP A 326 -30.38 10.53 11.50
CA ASP A 326 -29.13 9.78 11.76
C ASP A 326 -28.30 9.63 10.49
N LYS A 327 -28.94 9.28 9.37
CA LYS A 327 -28.28 9.18 8.06
C LYS A 327 -27.65 10.51 7.66
N GLN A 328 -28.41 11.60 7.83
CA GLN A 328 -27.91 12.95 7.51
C GLN A 328 -26.76 13.38 8.45
N ILE A 329 -26.76 12.99 9.73
CA ILE A 329 -25.63 13.23 10.63
C ILE A 329 -24.38 12.50 10.15
N LEU A 330 -24.50 11.24 9.74
CA LEU A 330 -23.37 10.45 9.23
C LEU A 330 -22.81 11.03 7.93
N ILE A 331 -23.69 11.44 6.99
CA ILE A 331 -23.26 12.10 5.75
C ILE A 331 -22.60 13.45 6.05
N TYR A 332 -23.15 14.24 6.98
CA TYR A 332 -22.55 15.49 7.41
C TYR A 332 -21.16 15.28 8.00
N PHE A 333 -20.98 14.22 8.80
CA PHE A 333 -19.68 13.81 9.31
C PHE A 333 -18.73 13.46 8.15
N ALA A 334 -19.13 12.56 7.25
CA ALA A 334 -18.30 12.12 6.15
C ALA A 334 -17.74 13.29 5.32
N LEU A 335 -18.56 14.33 5.12
CA LEU A 335 -18.20 15.49 4.32
C LEU A 335 -17.35 16.54 5.06
N LEU A 336 -17.35 16.58 6.39
CA LEU A 336 -16.78 17.71 7.15
C LEU A 336 -15.80 17.33 8.26
N HIS A 337 -15.56 16.04 8.52
CA HIS A 337 -14.74 15.64 9.67
C HIS A 337 -13.30 16.18 9.59
N ASP A 338 -12.71 16.22 8.41
CA ASP A 338 -11.33 16.65 8.17
C ASP A 338 -11.20 18.06 7.54
N ILE A 339 -12.30 18.84 7.47
CA ILE A 339 -12.26 20.16 6.80
C ILE A 339 -11.30 21.17 7.47
N GLY A 340 -10.98 20.96 8.73
CA GLY A 340 -10.01 21.78 9.47
C GLY A 340 -8.61 21.19 9.56
N ARG A 341 -8.32 20.10 8.83
CA ARG A 341 -7.01 19.48 8.83
C ARG A 341 -6.04 20.27 7.97
N ASP A 342 -4.89 20.62 8.54
CA ASP A 342 -3.89 21.50 7.94
C ASP A 342 -2.53 20.84 7.73
N ASN A 343 -2.38 19.58 8.15
CA ASN A 343 -1.15 18.81 8.00
C ASN A 343 -1.43 17.31 7.85
N GLU A 344 -0.41 16.54 7.47
CA GLU A 344 -0.47 15.08 7.31
C GLU A 344 0.05 14.31 8.53
N GLU A 345 0.50 15.01 9.56
CA GLU A 345 1.05 14.40 10.78
C GLU A 345 -0.07 13.89 11.70
N LYS A 346 0.31 13.13 12.71
CA LYS A 346 -0.61 12.74 13.77
C LYS A 346 -1.11 13.99 14.52
N ASP A 347 -2.39 14.30 14.37
CA ASP A 347 -3.03 15.48 15.00
C ASP A 347 -4.33 15.05 15.69
N ASP A 348 -4.30 14.93 17.00
CA ASP A 348 -5.48 14.57 17.80
C ASP A 348 -6.44 15.78 18.01
N THR A 349 -6.15 16.93 17.39
CA THR A 349 -6.90 18.19 17.54
C THR A 349 -7.59 18.66 16.26
N HIS A 350 -7.32 18.04 15.11
CA HIS A 350 -7.94 18.48 13.85
C HIS A 350 -9.47 18.44 13.84
N GLY A 351 -10.08 17.55 14.65
CA GLY A 351 -11.52 17.55 14.86
C GLY A 351 -12.06 18.83 15.53
N ASP A 352 -11.31 19.41 16.47
CA ASP A 352 -11.64 20.73 17.04
C ASP A 352 -11.54 21.83 15.98
N LYS A 353 -10.44 21.85 15.20
CA LYS A 353 -10.23 22.79 14.10
C LYS A 353 -11.37 22.70 13.08
N SER A 354 -11.81 21.48 12.73
CA SER A 354 -12.95 21.25 11.86
C SER A 354 -14.26 21.85 12.40
N VAL A 355 -14.57 21.62 13.67
CA VAL A 355 -15.76 22.19 14.30
C VAL A 355 -15.69 23.71 14.38
N ASP A 356 -14.53 24.28 14.67
CA ASP A 356 -14.34 25.73 14.75
C ASP A 356 -14.48 26.39 13.37
N LEU A 357 -13.94 25.76 12.32
CA LEU A 357 -14.11 26.22 10.95
C LEU A 357 -15.57 26.17 10.50
N ILE A 358 -16.29 25.08 10.82
CA ILE A 358 -17.73 24.93 10.56
C ILE A 358 -18.52 26.04 11.25
N ARG A 359 -18.18 26.38 12.49
CA ARG A 359 -18.84 27.45 13.25
C ARG A 359 -18.52 28.83 12.67
N LYS A 360 -17.26 29.13 12.49
CA LYS A 360 -16.76 30.43 11.98
C LYS A 360 -17.39 30.79 10.64
N ASN A 361 -17.47 29.83 9.73
CA ASN A 361 -17.99 30.04 8.38
C ASN A 361 -19.48 29.70 8.24
N ASN A 362 -20.15 29.33 9.34
CA ASN A 362 -21.56 28.86 9.35
C ASN A 362 -21.86 27.86 8.23
N ILE A 363 -20.98 26.86 8.06
CA ILE A 363 -21.09 25.88 6.98
C ILE A 363 -22.38 25.10 7.07
N ARG A 364 -23.21 25.23 6.02
CA ARG A 364 -24.45 24.52 5.82
C ARG A 364 -24.39 23.74 4.51
N LEU A 365 -24.69 22.47 4.56
CA LEU A 365 -24.65 21.63 3.36
C LEU A 365 -26.03 21.57 2.71
N LYS A 366 -26.09 21.81 1.41
CA LYS A 366 -27.35 21.75 0.65
C LYS A 366 -27.97 20.33 0.77
N GLY A 367 -29.24 20.27 1.14
CA GLY A 367 -29.96 19.01 1.25
C GLY A 367 -29.73 18.22 2.54
N ILE A 368 -28.98 18.79 3.51
CA ILE A 368 -28.86 18.24 4.86
C ILE A 368 -29.59 19.18 5.84
N GLN A 369 -30.61 18.62 6.51
CA GLN A 369 -31.41 19.34 7.49
C GLN A 369 -31.35 18.63 8.84
N LEU A 370 -30.63 19.22 9.78
CA LEU A 370 -30.47 18.68 11.12
C LEU A 370 -31.18 19.57 12.14
N SER A 371 -31.82 18.96 13.12
CA SER A 371 -32.31 19.68 14.30
C SER A 371 -31.15 20.30 15.09
N LYS A 372 -31.46 21.23 16.01
CA LYS A 372 -30.45 21.76 16.92
C LYS A 372 -29.67 20.66 17.66
N LYS A 373 -30.36 19.57 18.03
CA LYS A 373 -29.76 18.41 18.70
C LYS A 373 -28.93 17.59 17.72
N GLY A 374 -29.40 17.36 16.49
CA GLY A 374 -28.66 16.70 15.42
C GLY A 374 -27.34 17.39 15.11
N TYR A 375 -27.33 18.72 14.98
CA TYR A 375 -26.09 19.50 14.80
C TYR A 375 -25.13 19.37 15.99
N ARG A 376 -25.64 19.26 17.22
CA ARG A 376 -24.79 19.06 18.40
C ARG A 376 -24.13 17.69 18.36
N ILE A 377 -24.87 16.64 18.00
CA ILE A 377 -24.34 15.27 17.82
C ILE A 377 -23.30 15.26 16.72
N ALA A 378 -23.60 15.79 15.51
CA ALA A 378 -22.68 15.83 14.41
C ALA A 378 -21.33 16.50 14.76
N LYS A 379 -21.39 17.69 15.40
CA LYS A 379 -20.19 18.40 15.84
C LYS A 379 -19.43 17.67 16.95
N LEU A 380 -20.13 16.96 17.83
CA LEU A 380 -19.51 16.13 18.84
C LEU A 380 -18.70 14.99 18.19
N ILE A 381 -19.29 14.29 17.23
CA ILE A 381 -18.64 13.20 16.50
C ILE A 381 -17.41 13.73 15.74
N ILE A 382 -17.55 14.82 14.98
CA ILE A 382 -16.45 15.46 14.26
C ILE A 382 -15.32 15.85 15.22
N ARG A 383 -15.64 16.42 16.38
CA ARG A 383 -14.63 16.84 17.37
C ARG A 383 -13.81 15.68 17.90
N HIS A 384 -14.43 14.51 18.06
CA HIS A 384 -13.83 13.40 18.79
C HIS A 384 -13.36 12.25 17.93
N HIS A 385 -13.60 12.27 16.61
CA HIS A 385 -13.23 11.15 15.72
C HIS A 385 -11.72 10.85 15.72
N CYS A 386 -10.88 11.85 15.88
CA CYS A 386 -9.41 11.73 15.86
C CYS A 386 -8.80 11.32 17.23
N ARG A 387 -9.60 11.22 18.28
CA ARG A 387 -9.15 10.88 19.64
C ARG A 387 -9.35 9.40 19.95
N ASP A 388 -8.71 8.92 21.02
CA ASP A 388 -8.98 7.60 21.57
C ASP A 388 -10.44 7.47 22.04
N ASP A 389 -10.91 6.23 22.13
CA ASP A 389 -12.31 5.94 22.43
C ASP A 389 -12.66 6.24 23.89
N GLU A 390 -11.75 6.01 24.83
CA GLU A 390 -11.97 6.25 26.26
C GLU A 390 -12.25 7.73 26.53
N THR A 391 -11.33 8.59 26.08
CA THR A 391 -11.50 10.06 26.16
C THR A 391 -12.78 10.52 25.47
N SER A 392 -13.09 9.95 24.30
CA SER A 392 -14.27 10.31 23.52
C SER A 392 -15.56 9.92 24.25
N MET A 393 -15.64 8.70 24.81
CA MET A 393 -16.82 8.22 25.54
C MET A 393 -17.06 9.03 26.81
N GLU A 394 -16.01 9.37 27.56
CA GLU A 394 -16.15 10.26 28.73
C GLU A 394 -16.74 11.63 28.37
N ARG A 395 -16.31 12.20 27.24
CA ARG A 395 -16.82 13.51 26.79
C ARG A 395 -18.26 13.42 26.31
N ILE A 396 -18.60 12.35 25.58
CA ILE A 396 -19.98 12.09 25.15
C ILE A 396 -20.90 11.96 26.39
N ALA A 397 -20.50 11.18 27.39
CA ALA A 397 -21.27 10.95 28.59
C ALA A 397 -21.55 12.25 29.41
N LYS A 398 -20.65 13.22 29.32
CA LYS A 398 -20.75 14.52 30.00
C LYS A 398 -21.50 15.60 29.21
N MET A 399 -22.15 15.25 28.06
CA MET A 399 -22.83 16.24 27.23
C MET A 399 -24.05 16.87 27.96
N PRO A 400 -24.04 18.20 28.15
CA PRO A 400 -25.12 18.87 28.87
C PRO A 400 -26.44 18.82 28.06
N ASN A 401 -27.55 18.66 28.78
CA ASN A 401 -28.92 18.63 28.22
C ASN A 401 -29.17 17.50 27.22
N PHE A 402 -28.45 16.37 27.37
CA PHE A 402 -28.74 15.12 26.64
C PHE A 402 -29.41 14.13 27.62
N THR A 403 -30.48 13.49 27.16
CA THR A 403 -31.09 12.36 27.87
C THR A 403 -30.26 11.09 27.65
N ALA A 404 -30.47 10.04 28.43
CA ALA A 404 -29.84 8.74 28.23
C ALA A 404 -30.07 8.22 26.80
N LYS A 405 -31.25 8.45 26.21
CA LYS A 405 -31.57 8.10 24.81
C LYS A 405 -30.69 8.90 23.81
N ASP A 406 -30.49 10.20 24.08
CA ASP A 406 -29.65 11.05 23.22
C ASP A 406 -28.17 10.63 23.32
N LEU A 407 -27.69 10.27 24.50
CA LEU A 407 -26.33 9.76 24.68
C LEU A 407 -26.12 8.43 23.97
N GLY A 408 -27.04 7.49 24.11
CA GLY A 408 -26.98 6.21 23.39
C GLY A 408 -26.98 6.39 21.86
N ARG A 409 -27.80 7.36 21.38
CA ARG A 409 -27.82 7.74 19.96
C ARG A 409 -26.48 8.32 19.52
N ALA A 410 -25.88 9.23 20.32
CA ALA A 410 -24.59 9.85 20.01
C ALA A 410 -23.45 8.82 19.97
N VAL A 411 -23.40 7.89 20.90
CA VAL A 411 -22.43 6.79 20.94
C VAL A 411 -22.58 5.89 19.71
N LYS A 412 -23.82 5.51 19.39
CA LYS A 412 -24.10 4.68 18.19
C LYS A 412 -23.55 5.35 16.91
N LEU A 413 -23.87 6.62 16.70
CA LEU A 413 -23.46 7.35 15.50
C LEU A 413 -21.95 7.64 15.50
N TYR A 414 -21.35 7.90 16.67
CA TYR A 414 -19.90 8.03 16.82
C TYR A 414 -19.17 6.75 16.37
N ASN A 415 -19.62 5.59 16.85
CA ASN A 415 -19.02 4.31 16.47
C ASN A 415 -19.07 4.07 14.97
N ILE A 416 -20.23 4.33 14.34
CA ILE A 416 -20.39 4.18 12.88
C ILE A 416 -19.45 5.15 12.15
N ALA A 417 -19.48 6.43 12.50
CA ALA A 417 -18.70 7.48 11.85
C ALA A 417 -17.20 7.17 11.93
N LYS A 418 -16.74 6.79 13.11
CA LYS A 418 -15.32 6.44 13.33
C LYS A 418 -14.90 5.15 12.64
N ASP A 419 -15.82 4.22 12.46
CA ASP A 419 -15.57 3.02 11.65
C ASP A 419 -15.44 3.36 10.16
N MET A 420 -16.27 4.25 9.64
CA MET A 420 -16.22 4.64 8.21
C MET A 420 -14.93 5.39 7.87
N ASP A 421 -14.48 6.29 8.74
CA ASP A 421 -13.17 6.94 8.61
C ASP A 421 -12.02 5.93 8.81
N GLY A 422 -12.13 5.09 9.84
CA GLY A 422 -11.15 4.06 10.15
C GLY A 422 -10.95 3.03 9.03
N LEU A 423 -12.00 2.65 8.29
CA LEU A 423 -11.92 1.75 7.14
C LEU A 423 -11.01 2.28 6.04
N ASP A 424 -10.98 3.60 5.80
CA ASP A 424 -10.11 4.18 4.78
C ASP A 424 -8.62 4.16 5.16
N ARG A 425 -8.24 3.72 6.37
CA ARG A 425 -6.85 3.46 6.74
C ARG A 425 -6.18 2.36 5.90
N VAL A 426 -6.96 1.61 5.12
CA VAL A 426 -6.43 0.71 4.07
C VAL A 426 -5.46 1.42 3.13
N ARG A 427 -5.63 2.73 2.90
CA ARG A 427 -4.74 3.56 2.07
C ARG A 427 -3.30 3.65 2.59
N PHE A 428 -3.09 3.40 3.88
CA PHE A 428 -1.76 3.40 4.54
C PHE A 428 -1.28 2.01 4.87
N ASN A 429 -2.02 0.97 4.50
CA ASN A 429 -1.81 -0.38 5.03
C ASN A 429 -1.91 -0.43 6.58
N GLY A 430 -2.65 0.50 7.18
CA GLY A 430 -2.73 0.70 8.63
C GLY A 430 -4.09 0.38 9.24
N LEU A 431 -4.97 -0.35 8.54
CA LEU A 431 -6.24 -0.78 9.10
C LEU A 431 -6.04 -2.06 9.92
N ASP A 432 -6.28 -1.97 11.21
CA ASP A 432 -6.53 -3.13 12.04
C ASP A 432 -8.05 -3.29 12.23
N TYR A 433 -8.64 -4.28 11.58
CA TYR A 433 -10.09 -4.51 11.61
C TYR A 433 -10.64 -4.84 13.00
N ARG A 434 -9.80 -5.23 13.96
CA ARG A 434 -10.18 -5.50 15.35
C ARG A 434 -10.67 -4.23 16.06
N TYR A 435 -10.17 -3.07 15.63
CA TYR A 435 -10.61 -1.78 16.17
C TYR A 435 -11.91 -1.26 15.55
N LEU A 436 -12.47 -1.94 14.55
CA LEU A 436 -13.80 -1.60 14.04
C LEU A 436 -14.86 -2.02 15.05
N ARG A 437 -15.75 -1.10 15.39
CA ARG A 437 -16.71 -1.20 16.50
C ARG A 437 -17.99 -1.91 16.11
N THR A 438 -18.42 -1.73 14.85
CA THR A 438 -19.69 -2.29 14.38
C THR A 438 -19.47 -3.58 13.59
N SER A 439 -20.36 -4.54 13.77
CA SER A 439 -20.26 -5.84 13.08
C SER A 439 -20.30 -5.72 11.56
N TYR A 440 -21.05 -4.73 11.04
CA TYR A 440 -21.12 -4.53 9.59
C TYR A 440 -19.83 -3.90 9.04
N ALA A 441 -19.23 -2.93 9.74
CA ALA A 441 -17.95 -2.34 9.34
C ALA A 441 -16.85 -3.40 9.20
N ARG A 442 -16.85 -4.41 10.06
CA ARG A 442 -15.88 -5.53 9.99
C ARG A 442 -16.02 -6.38 8.71
N ARG A 443 -17.09 -6.21 7.95
CA ARG A 443 -17.29 -6.87 6.65
C ARG A 443 -16.86 -6.01 5.46
N LEU A 444 -16.52 -4.75 5.70
CA LEU A 444 -16.20 -3.77 4.66
C LEU A 444 -14.71 -3.57 4.32
N PRO A 445 -13.71 -4.18 5.01
CA PRO A 445 -12.30 -3.97 4.64
C PRO A 445 -12.00 -4.27 3.17
N LEU A 446 -12.61 -5.30 2.59
CA LEU A 446 -12.47 -5.65 1.17
C LEU A 446 -13.04 -4.56 0.26
N VAL A 447 -14.19 -4.00 0.64
CA VAL A 447 -14.82 -2.89 -0.09
C VAL A 447 -13.96 -1.64 -0.01
N ALA A 448 -13.47 -1.31 1.19
CA ALA A 448 -12.58 -0.17 1.38
C ALA A 448 -11.30 -0.29 0.54
N GLY A 449 -10.69 -1.48 0.48
CA GLY A 449 -9.55 -1.76 -0.39
C GLY A 449 -9.87 -1.58 -1.88
N GLY A 450 -11.01 -2.10 -2.33
CA GLY A 450 -11.46 -1.94 -3.72
C GLY A 450 -11.71 -0.47 -4.11
N LEU A 451 -12.16 0.36 -3.17
CA LEU A 451 -12.40 1.79 -3.42
C LEU A 451 -11.11 2.60 -3.64
N LEU A 452 -9.93 2.07 -3.32
CA LEU A 452 -8.66 2.76 -3.59
C LEU A 452 -8.40 2.93 -5.09
N GLU A 453 -8.84 1.98 -5.89
CA GLU A 453 -8.66 1.95 -7.35
C GLU A 453 -9.80 2.64 -8.12
N GLU A 454 -10.88 3.02 -7.43
CA GLU A 454 -12.03 3.67 -8.08
C GLU A 454 -11.74 5.14 -8.41
N PRO A 455 -12.03 5.60 -9.63
CA PRO A 455 -11.83 6.98 -10.06
C PRO A 455 -12.95 7.90 -9.53
N LEU A 456 -13.21 7.87 -8.21
CA LEU A 456 -14.35 8.55 -7.60
C LEU A 456 -14.38 10.05 -7.89
N LEU A 457 -13.23 10.73 -7.83
CA LEU A 457 -13.15 12.16 -8.11
C LEU A 457 -13.45 12.46 -9.57
N GLU A 458 -12.86 11.72 -10.49
CA GLU A 458 -13.10 11.88 -11.94
C GLU A 458 -14.58 11.65 -12.30
N CYS A 459 -15.21 10.67 -11.68
CA CYS A 459 -16.63 10.40 -11.85
C CYS A 459 -17.48 11.61 -11.41
N ILE A 460 -17.17 12.20 -10.25
CA ILE A 460 -17.88 13.40 -9.77
C ILE A 460 -17.63 14.59 -10.69
N GLU A 461 -16.42 14.79 -11.17
CA GLU A 461 -16.09 15.89 -12.10
C GLU A 461 -16.85 15.75 -13.43
N LYS A 462 -16.87 14.55 -14.01
CA LYS A 462 -17.64 14.25 -15.23
C LYS A 462 -19.16 14.43 -15.02
N TYR A 463 -19.68 14.03 -13.88
CA TYR A 463 -21.08 14.27 -13.54
C TYR A 463 -21.41 15.78 -13.45
N ARG A 464 -20.53 16.54 -12.81
CA ARG A 464 -20.70 18.00 -12.67
C ARG A 464 -20.57 18.76 -13.99
N SER A 465 -19.72 18.28 -14.91
CA SER A 465 -19.57 18.84 -16.25
C SER A 465 -20.70 18.45 -17.21
N GLY A 466 -21.53 17.47 -16.82
CA GLY A 466 -22.59 16.91 -17.68
C GLY A 466 -22.10 15.87 -18.68
N GLU A 467 -20.82 15.43 -18.56
CA GLU A 467 -20.27 14.34 -19.37
C GLU A 467 -20.71 12.95 -18.91
N LEU A 468 -21.19 12.86 -17.68
CA LEU A 468 -21.71 11.63 -17.09
C LEU A 468 -23.13 11.87 -16.58
N GLU A 469 -24.07 11.11 -17.08
CA GLU A 469 -25.45 11.09 -16.59
C GLU A 469 -25.66 9.88 -15.65
N VAL A 470 -26.36 10.13 -14.55
CA VAL A 470 -26.85 9.06 -13.67
C VAL A 470 -28.28 8.74 -14.10
N PRO A 471 -28.55 7.55 -14.64
CA PRO A 471 -29.89 7.22 -15.11
C PRO A 471 -30.95 7.35 -14.01
N ASP A 472 -32.10 7.95 -14.35
CA ASP A 472 -33.27 7.94 -13.47
C ASP A 472 -33.86 6.52 -13.48
N GLY A 473 -33.72 5.81 -12.38
CA GLY A 473 -34.32 4.46 -12.27
C GLY A 473 -33.39 3.41 -11.67
N PHE A 474 -32.36 3.85 -11.03
CA PHE A 474 -31.53 3.00 -10.18
C PHE A 474 -31.91 3.14 -8.71
#